data_e72c29affd89349b5031c2567dcdf769
#
_entry.id   e72c29affd89349b5031c2567dcdf769
#
_cell.length_a   1.000
_cell.length_b   1.000
_cell.length_c   1.000
_cell.angle_alpha   90.00
_cell.angle_beta   90.00
_cell.angle_gamma   90.00
#
_symmetry.space_group_name_H-M   'P 1'
#
loop_
_entity.id
_entity.type
_entity.pdbx_description
1 polymer ?
#
loop_
_entity_poly.entity_id
_entity_poly.type
_entity_poly.pdbx_seq_one_letter_code
_entity_poly.pdbx_strand_id
1 'polypeptide(L)'
;MSPEEFQIWSIFNSFRIGSALAFVASAIFLWLGFRIAVGTRVPASGEEPTMFGKIMSSIFCGIIVLGTWIQFTEAVGNYIASAFAFEQLKETGTEISPVAEGWINYVGTTEATFTPTPLGMAFLAIVAIMYAAIIWYPRQK
;
A
#
# COMPACT_ATOMS: atom_id res chain seq x y z
N MET A 1 20.79 -23.16 -9.52
CA MET A 1 19.37 -22.78 -9.28
C MET A 1 18.52 -23.98 -9.63
N SER A 2 17.79 -24.53 -8.67
CA SER A 2 16.88 -25.66 -8.89
C SER A 2 15.61 -25.22 -9.65
N PRO A 3 14.85 -26.15 -10.26
CA PRO A 3 13.56 -25.81 -10.87
C PRO A 3 12.58 -25.19 -9.88
N GLU A 4 12.58 -25.63 -8.63
CA GLU A 4 11.74 -25.13 -7.54
C GLU A 4 12.13 -23.68 -7.18
N GLU A 5 13.43 -23.41 -7.09
CA GLU A 5 13.94 -22.05 -6.87
C GLU A 5 13.53 -21.11 -7.99
N PHE A 6 13.63 -21.56 -9.24
CA PHE A 6 13.18 -20.78 -10.40
C PHE A 6 11.67 -20.48 -10.34
N GLN A 7 10.86 -21.45 -9.88
CA GLN A 7 9.43 -21.26 -9.73
C GLN A 7 9.12 -20.19 -8.68
N ILE A 8 9.81 -20.18 -7.53
CA ILE A 8 9.64 -19.16 -6.51
C ILE A 8 9.96 -17.75 -7.07
N TRP A 9 11.08 -17.61 -7.78
CA TRP A 9 11.43 -16.35 -8.43
C TRP A 9 10.42 -15.90 -9.47
N SER A 10 9.86 -16.82 -10.25
CA SER A 10 8.84 -16.54 -11.27
C SER A 10 7.55 -16.03 -10.63
N ILE A 11 7.08 -16.68 -9.56
CA ILE A 11 5.90 -16.26 -8.80
C ILE A 11 6.15 -14.89 -8.16
N PHE A 12 7.30 -14.68 -7.53
CA PHE A 12 7.66 -13.40 -6.92
C PHE A 12 7.68 -12.26 -7.95
N ASN A 13 8.24 -12.47 -9.14
CA ASN A 13 8.23 -11.47 -10.21
C ASN A 13 6.81 -11.15 -10.68
N SER A 14 5.93 -12.15 -10.75
CA SER A 14 4.51 -11.94 -11.10
C SER A 14 3.80 -11.09 -10.05
N PHE A 15 4.03 -11.34 -8.77
CA PHE A 15 3.51 -10.50 -7.68
C PHE A 15 4.07 -9.08 -7.70
N ARG A 16 5.34 -8.89 -8.06
CA ARG A 16 5.92 -7.55 -8.21
C ARG A 16 5.25 -6.74 -9.32
N ILE A 17 4.93 -7.36 -10.45
CA ILE A 17 4.19 -6.70 -11.53
C ILE A 17 2.79 -6.31 -11.03
N GLY A 18 2.09 -7.23 -10.37
CA GLY A 18 0.79 -6.96 -9.75
C GLY A 18 0.84 -5.80 -8.76
N SER A 19 1.84 -5.80 -7.87
CA SER A 19 2.05 -4.72 -6.89
C SER A 19 2.34 -3.37 -7.55
N ALA A 20 3.12 -3.36 -8.65
CA ALA A 20 3.40 -2.13 -9.40
C ALA A 20 2.14 -1.53 -10.03
N LEU A 21 1.27 -2.37 -10.61
CA LEU A 21 -0.03 -1.94 -11.15
C LEU A 21 -0.96 -1.45 -10.04
N ALA A 22 -1.01 -2.14 -8.91
CA ALA A 22 -1.79 -1.74 -7.75
C ALA A 22 -1.29 -0.40 -7.17
N PHE A 23 0.02 -0.14 -7.21
CA PHE A 23 0.60 1.14 -6.79
C PHE A 23 0.13 2.30 -7.69
N VAL A 24 0.09 2.09 -9.02
CA VAL A 24 -0.47 3.07 -9.97
C VAL A 24 -1.95 3.32 -9.67
N ALA A 25 -2.74 2.27 -9.46
CA ALA A 25 -4.15 2.40 -9.09
C ALA A 25 -4.32 3.17 -7.78
N SER A 26 -3.50 2.89 -6.76
CA SER A 26 -3.51 3.61 -5.48
C SER A 26 -3.21 5.10 -5.67
N ALA A 27 -2.26 5.47 -6.53
CA ALA A 27 -1.97 6.87 -6.84
C ALA A 27 -3.17 7.59 -7.46
N ILE A 28 -3.91 6.91 -8.35
CA ILE A 28 -5.15 7.44 -8.95
C ILE A 28 -6.23 7.61 -7.87
N PHE A 29 -6.42 6.63 -6.99
CA PHE A 29 -7.40 6.73 -5.89
C PHE A 29 -7.05 7.84 -4.91
N LEU A 30 -5.78 8.00 -4.54
CA LEU A 30 -5.33 9.11 -3.71
C LEU A 30 -5.62 10.46 -4.37
N TRP A 31 -5.32 10.59 -5.66
CA TRP A 31 -5.66 11.79 -6.44
C TRP A 31 -7.18 12.05 -6.43
N LEU A 32 -7.99 11.01 -6.65
CA LEU A 32 -9.46 11.13 -6.60
C LEU A 32 -9.94 11.59 -5.22
N GLY A 33 -9.34 11.07 -4.14
CA GLY A 33 -9.62 11.51 -2.78
C GLY A 33 -9.36 13.01 -2.59
N PHE A 34 -8.25 13.53 -3.13
CA PHE A 34 -7.97 14.97 -3.12
C PHE A 34 -9.01 15.77 -3.91
N ARG A 35 -9.42 15.27 -5.07
CA ARG A 35 -10.48 15.91 -5.87
C ARG A 35 -11.82 16.00 -5.12
N ILE A 36 -12.18 14.92 -4.42
CA ILE A 36 -13.41 14.88 -3.62
C ILE A 36 -13.30 15.80 -2.41
N ALA A 37 -12.17 15.78 -1.69
CA ALA A 37 -11.95 16.67 -0.55
C ALA A 37 -12.06 18.15 -0.94
N VAL A 38 -11.40 18.53 -2.04
CA VAL A 38 -11.46 19.91 -2.59
C VAL A 38 -12.88 20.24 -3.06
N GLY A 39 -13.55 19.34 -3.79
CA GLY A 39 -14.94 19.54 -4.25
C GLY A 39 -15.92 19.70 -3.09
N THR A 40 -15.67 19.01 -1.97
CA THR A 40 -16.47 19.18 -0.74
C THR A 40 -16.23 20.56 -0.11
N ARG A 41 -14.99 21.03 -0.09
CA ARG A 41 -14.65 22.34 0.48
C ARG A 41 -15.18 23.50 -0.36
N VAL A 42 -15.21 23.34 -1.68
CA VAL A 42 -15.64 24.36 -2.66
C VAL A 42 -16.69 23.74 -3.59
N PRO A 43 -17.95 23.60 -3.11
CA PRO A 43 -19.01 23.09 -3.97
C PRO A 43 -19.22 23.98 -5.20
N ALA A 44 -19.56 23.37 -6.33
CA ALA A 44 -19.82 24.08 -7.58
C ALA A 44 -21.00 25.04 -7.46
N SER A 45 -21.95 24.83 -6.53
CA SER A 45 -23.06 25.70 -6.23
C SER A 45 -22.64 27.01 -5.56
N GLY A 46 -21.41 27.12 -5.06
CA GLY A 46 -20.95 28.27 -4.30
C GLY A 46 -21.48 28.35 -2.85
N GLU A 47 -22.35 27.44 -2.45
CA GLU A 47 -22.92 27.35 -1.11
C GLU A 47 -21.89 26.82 -0.09
N GLU A 48 -22.19 27.00 1.20
CA GLU A 48 -21.38 26.37 2.27
C GLU A 48 -21.55 24.85 2.21
N PRO A 49 -20.46 24.07 2.39
CA PRO A 49 -20.53 22.62 2.36
C PRO A 49 -21.39 22.08 3.50
N THR A 50 -22.35 21.20 3.16
CA THR A 50 -23.22 20.58 4.14
C THR A 50 -22.43 19.65 5.08
N MET A 51 -22.89 19.51 6.33
CA MET A 51 -22.30 18.59 7.29
C MET A 51 -22.32 17.14 6.76
N PHE A 52 -23.42 16.74 6.12
CA PHE A 52 -23.53 15.42 5.49
C PHE A 52 -22.47 15.22 4.41
N GLY A 53 -22.26 16.21 3.54
CA GLY A 53 -21.23 16.16 2.50
C GLY A 53 -19.83 15.98 3.07
N LYS A 54 -19.49 16.69 4.15
CA LYS A 54 -18.21 16.55 4.83
C LYS A 54 -18.00 15.14 5.41
N ILE A 55 -19.05 14.59 6.06
CA ILE A 55 -18.99 13.23 6.64
C ILE A 55 -18.78 12.20 5.54
N MET A 56 -19.59 12.23 4.48
CA MET A 56 -19.47 11.26 3.38
C MET A 56 -18.13 11.33 2.68
N SER A 57 -17.60 12.53 2.44
CA SER A 57 -16.26 12.70 1.85
C SER A 57 -15.16 12.19 2.77
N SER A 58 -15.29 12.40 4.09
CA SER A 58 -14.32 11.87 5.06
C SER A 58 -14.32 10.35 5.08
N ILE A 59 -15.50 9.71 5.03
CA ILE A 59 -15.62 8.24 4.96
C ILE A 59 -14.97 7.73 3.67
N PHE A 60 -15.27 8.35 2.53
CA PHE A 60 -14.70 7.94 1.24
C PHE A 60 -13.17 8.08 1.21
N CYS A 61 -12.64 9.22 1.65
CA CYS A 61 -11.19 9.43 1.77
C CYS A 61 -10.55 8.44 2.75
N GLY A 62 -11.23 8.12 3.85
CA GLY A 62 -10.78 7.10 4.79
C GLY A 62 -10.68 5.70 4.16
N ILE A 63 -11.65 5.31 3.34
CA ILE A 63 -11.63 4.05 2.59
C ILE A 63 -10.43 4.02 1.62
N ILE A 64 -10.13 5.12 0.93
CA ILE A 64 -8.97 5.22 0.04
C ILE A 64 -7.67 5.02 0.82
N VAL A 65 -7.51 5.68 1.97
CA VAL A 65 -6.32 5.54 2.83
C VAL A 65 -6.17 4.09 3.32
N LEU A 66 -7.26 3.48 3.80
CA LEU A 66 -7.24 2.08 4.25
C LEU A 66 -6.93 1.10 3.11
N GLY A 67 -7.54 1.29 1.93
CA GLY A 67 -7.23 0.47 0.76
C GLY A 67 -5.77 0.58 0.33
N THR A 68 -5.21 1.79 0.37
CA THR A 68 -3.78 2.01 0.08
C THR A 68 -2.88 1.40 1.15
N TRP A 69 -3.30 1.43 2.43
CA TRP A 69 -2.60 0.73 3.52
C TRP A 69 -2.48 -0.77 3.23
N ILE A 70 -3.58 -1.42 2.84
CA ILE A 70 -3.61 -2.85 2.49
C ILE A 70 -2.63 -3.12 1.33
N GLN A 71 -2.68 -2.31 0.27
CA GLN A 71 -1.79 -2.47 -0.88
C GLN A 71 -0.29 -2.35 -0.51
N PHE A 72 0.05 -1.39 0.36
CA PHE A 72 1.43 -1.23 0.82
C PHE A 72 1.87 -2.39 1.72
N THR A 73 0.96 -2.92 2.53
CA THR A 73 1.20 -4.11 3.36
C THR A 73 1.41 -5.35 2.49
N GLU A 74 0.58 -5.55 1.46
CA GLU A 74 0.73 -6.67 0.52
C GLU A 74 2.06 -6.62 -0.23
N ALA A 75 2.52 -5.42 -0.63
CA ALA A 75 3.83 -5.27 -1.25
C ALA A 75 4.96 -5.76 -0.32
N VAL A 76 4.92 -5.44 0.97
CA VAL A 76 5.87 -5.96 1.97
C VAL A 76 5.70 -7.47 2.15
N GLY A 77 4.45 -7.93 2.24
CA GLY A 77 4.11 -9.34 2.39
C GLY A 77 4.67 -10.22 1.27
N ASN A 78 4.70 -9.72 0.03
CA ASN A 78 5.27 -10.44 -1.11
C ASN A 78 6.79 -10.69 -0.96
N TYR A 79 7.53 -9.76 -0.37
CA TYR A 79 8.96 -9.95 -0.05
C TYR A 79 9.12 -11.03 1.02
N ILE A 80 8.35 -10.96 2.08
CA ILE A 80 8.38 -11.90 3.20
C ILE A 80 7.97 -13.31 2.73
N ALA A 81 6.89 -13.42 1.96
CA ALA A 81 6.41 -14.70 1.44
C ALA A 81 7.45 -15.39 0.54
N SER A 82 8.18 -14.64 -0.30
CA SER A 82 9.23 -15.21 -1.12
C SER A 82 10.44 -15.66 -0.29
N ALA A 83 10.84 -14.90 0.74
CA ALA A 83 11.91 -15.30 1.66
C ALA A 83 11.53 -16.57 2.43
N PHE A 84 10.29 -16.63 2.94
CA PHE A 84 9.74 -17.82 3.59
C PHE A 84 9.74 -19.05 2.66
N ALA A 85 9.35 -18.88 1.39
CA ALA A 85 9.34 -19.98 0.43
C ALA A 85 10.76 -20.52 0.17
N PHE A 86 11.78 -19.67 0.11
CA PHE A 86 13.18 -20.10 -0.01
C PHE A 86 13.68 -20.80 1.26
N GLU A 87 13.29 -20.31 2.44
CA GLU A 87 13.63 -20.95 3.70
C GLU A 87 13.04 -22.36 3.79
N GLN A 88 11.76 -22.51 3.44
CA GLN A 88 11.09 -23.81 3.36
C GLN A 88 11.76 -24.73 2.34
N LEU A 89 12.15 -24.23 1.18
CA LEU A 89 12.87 -25.02 0.17
C LEU A 89 14.20 -25.55 0.73
N LYS A 90 14.94 -24.71 1.47
CA LYS A 90 16.19 -25.10 2.15
C LYS A 90 15.95 -26.18 3.21
N GLU A 91 14.88 -26.07 3.99
CA GLU A 91 14.51 -27.07 5.02
C GLU A 91 14.18 -28.45 4.44
N THR A 92 13.68 -28.51 3.20
CA THR A 92 13.45 -29.79 2.50
C THR A 92 14.74 -30.47 2.02
N GLY A 93 15.91 -29.88 2.28
CA GLY A 93 17.22 -30.38 1.89
C GLY A 93 17.61 -30.02 0.45
N THR A 94 16.86 -29.15 -0.22
CA THR A 94 17.21 -28.64 -1.54
C THR A 94 18.27 -27.53 -1.38
N GLU A 95 19.39 -27.66 -2.06
CA GLU A 95 20.43 -26.64 -2.09
C GLU A 95 19.91 -25.41 -2.87
N ILE A 96 19.86 -24.25 -2.20
CA ILE A 96 19.47 -22.97 -2.79
C ILE A 96 20.72 -22.18 -3.23
N SER A 97 20.55 -21.31 -4.22
CA SER A 97 21.66 -20.50 -4.71
C SER A 97 22.09 -19.42 -3.70
N PRO A 98 23.35 -18.94 -3.79
CA PRO A 98 23.81 -17.82 -2.96
C PRO A 98 22.94 -16.54 -3.12
N VAL A 99 22.27 -16.40 -4.26
CA VAL A 99 21.34 -15.29 -4.52
C VAL A 99 20.09 -15.44 -3.65
N ALA A 100 19.52 -16.64 -3.56
CA ALA A 100 18.36 -16.90 -2.72
C ALA A 100 18.70 -16.76 -1.22
N GLU A 101 19.91 -17.21 -0.79
CA GLU A 101 20.38 -16.96 0.58
C GLU A 101 20.56 -15.47 0.87
N GLY A 102 21.17 -14.73 -0.05
CA GLY A 102 21.29 -13.28 0.05
C GLY A 102 19.94 -12.57 0.13
N TRP A 103 18.92 -13.10 -0.55
CA TRP A 103 17.56 -12.58 -0.49
C TRP A 103 16.90 -12.80 0.86
N ILE A 104 17.00 -14.00 1.45
CA ILE A 104 16.50 -14.27 2.80
C ILE A 104 17.12 -13.29 3.81
N ASN A 105 18.43 -13.10 3.73
CA ASN A 105 19.16 -12.18 4.61
C ASN A 105 18.75 -10.72 4.39
N TYR A 106 18.49 -10.31 3.14
CA TYR A 106 18.02 -8.95 2.79
C TYR A 106 16.64 -8.66 3.34
N VAL A 107 15.70 -9.60 3.22
CA VAL A 107 14.34 -9.45 3.76
C VAL A 107 14.37 -9.45 5.30
N GLY A 108 15.22 -10.26 5.90
CA GLY A 108 15.54 -10.28 7.34
C GLY A 108 14.44 -10.85 8.23
N THR A 109 13.29 -11.27 7.66
CA THR A 109 12.20 -11.91 8.40
C THR A 109 11.36 -12.77 7.46
N THR A 110 10.79 -13.84 8.01
CA THR A 110 9.81 -14.71 7.36
C THR A 110 8.46 -14.68 8.06
N GLU A 111 8.32 -13.82 9.09
CA GLU A 111 7.07 -13.61 9.81
C GLU A 111 6.15 -12.65 9.07
N ALA A 112 4.89 -13.06 8.88
CA ALA A 112 3.88 -12.22 8.22
C ALA A 112 3.68 -10.89 8.96
N THR A 113 3.55 -9.81 8.22
CA THR A 113 3.26 -8.49 8.76
C THR A 113 1.93 -7.96 8.23
N PHE A 114 1.26 -7.15 9.04
CA PHE A 114 0.04 -6.43 8.66
C PHE A 114 0.29 -4.92 8.57
N THR A 115 1.55 -4.51 8.54
CA THR A 115 1.92 -3.10 8.49
C THR A 115 2.78 -2.78 7.27
N PRO A 116 2.54 -1.63 6.61
CA PRO A 116 3.45 -1.10 5.59
C PRO A 116 4.84 -0.79 6.16
N THR A 117 5.77 -0.44 5.29
CA THR A 117 7.04 0.15 5.72
C THR A 117 6.84 1.42 6.54
N PRO A 118 7.77 1.81 7.44
CA PRO A 118 7.67 3.07 8.19
C PRO A 118 7.45 4.30 7.30
N LEU A 119 8.09 4.34 6.14
CA LEU A 119 7.89 5.41 5.15
C LEU A 119 6.48 5.39 4.57
N GLY A 120 5.94 4.21 4.26
CA GLY A 120 4.57 4.04 3.78
C GLY A 120 3.54 4.50 4.82
N MET A 121 3.76 4.14 6.09
CA MET A 121 2.89 4.60 7.19
C MET A 121 2.91 6.13 7.34
N ALA A 122 4.11 6.74 7.33
CA ALA A 122 4.26 8.19 7.42
C ALA A 122 3.58 8.90 6.24
N PHE A 123 3.74 8.39 5.02
CA PHE A 123 3.08 8.91 3.83
C PHE A 123 1.56 8.89 3.97
N LEU A 124 0.98 7.76 4.36
CA LEU A 124 -0.48 7.62 4.52
C LEU A 124 -1.02 8.49 5.65
N ALA A 125 -0.27 8.65 6.75
CA ALA A 125 -0.64 9.56 7.84
C ALA A 125 -0.72 11.01 7.34
N ILE A 126 0.26 11.46 6.55
CA ILE A 126 0.26 12.80 5.95
C ILE A 126 -0.93 12.98 5.01
N VAL A 127 -1.21 12.01 4.14
CA VAL A 127 -2.36 12.05 3.23
C VAL A 127 -3.69 12.15 4.01
N ALA A 128 -3.85 11.35 5.07
CA ALA A 128 -5.05 11.38 5.91
C ALA A 128 -5.23 12.76 6.59
N ILE A 129 -4.15 13.33 7.12
CA ILE A 129 -4.17 14.69 7.71
C ILE A 129 -4.54 15.73 6.65
N MET A 130 -3.99 15.62 5.43
CA MET A 130 -4.30 16.55 4.34
C MET A 130 -5.78 16.46 3.94
N TYR A 131 -6.35 15.26 3.83
CA TYR A 131 -7.79 15.09 3.55
C TYR A 131 -8.64 15.73 4.64
N ALA A 132 -8.34 15.43 5.91
CA ALA A 132 -9.06 15.99 7.04
C ALA A 132 -8.96 17.53 7.06
N ALA A 133 -7.76 18.07 6.85
CA ALA A 133 -7.56 19.51 6.78
C ALA A 133 -8.33 20.18 5.64
N ILE A 134 -8.32 19.60 4.44
CA ILE A 134 -9.06 20.16 3.29
C ILE A 134 -10.56 20.14 3.56
N ILE A 135 -11.12 19.06 4.09
CA ILE A 135 -12.57 18.92 4.30
C ILE A 135 -13.06 19.80 5.46
N TRP A 136 -12.30 19.85 6.56
CA TRP A 136 -12.78 20.42 7.83
C TRP A 136 -12.25 21.80 8.17
N TYR A 137 -11.11 22.23 7.57
CA TYR A 137 -10.55 23.53 7.89
C TYR A 137 -11.47 24.67 7.39
N PRO A 138 -11.79 25.67 8.24
CA PRO A 138 -12.68 26.76 7.85
C PRO A 138 -12.14 27.52 6.62
N ARG A 139 -13.02 27.99 5.76
CA ARG A 139 -12.66 28.95 4.71
C ARG A 139 -12.22 30.25 5.38
N GLN A 140 -11.04 30.73 5.06
CA GLN A 140 -10.70 32.11 5.36
C GLN A 140 -11.52 32.98 4.39
N LYS A 141 -12.35 33.86 4.95
CA LYS A 141 -13.13 34.86 4.17
C LYS A 141 -12.22 35.94 3.69
#